data_63f82a484fad3e346f45a9c21eec9e8e
#
_entry.id   63f82a484fad3e346f45a9c21eec9e8e
#
_cell.length_a   1.000
_cell.length_b   1.000
_cell.length_c   1.000
_cell.angle_alpha   90.00
_cell.angle_beta   90.00
_cell.angle_gamma   90.00
#
_symmetry.space_group_name_H-M   'P 1'
#
loop_
_entity.id
_entity.type
_entity.pdbx_description
1 polymer ?
#
loop_
_entity_poly.entity_id
_entity_poly.type
_entity_poly.pdbx_seq_one_letter_code
_entity_poly.pdbx_strand_id
1 'polypeptide(L)'
;EVIVIDASDEDVALLTLAENLKREDLTDYEIYVGLSSLNEKLKKNKQKLAKSLGMNREDMYKYLSFEKLPQELIDDLEQQPTLLARTAATAVKKFLSDHEENSNHAKKALLDAWAKLLKKEVEQTKLALLAEKILKSTETKQPIKTSIVHKIEYDGKVAGNIKFDHNTLKVSLKMSEFDDQNLQELESLLKKMLIK
;
A
#
# COMPACT_ATOMS: atom_id res chain seq x y z
N GLU A 1 28.01 -6.38 -43.23
CA GLU A 1 29.08 -6.93 -42.41
C GLU A 1 28.46 -7.63 -41.22
N VAL A 2 28.76 -8.91 -41.00
CA VAL A 2 28.26 -9.70 -39.86
C VAL A 2 29.46 -9.94 -38.94
N ILE A 3 29.26 -9.61 -37.65
CA ILE A 3 30.27 -9.89 -36.61
C ILE A 3 29.75 -11.09 -35.81
N VAL A 4 30.55 -12.18 -35.84
CA VAL A 4 30.27 -13.35 -35.00
C VAL A 4 30.98 -13.17 -33.67
N ILE A 5 30.24 -13.24 -32.57
CA ILE A 5 30.77 -13.17 -31.20
C ILE A 5 30.52 -14.52 -30.52
N ASP A 6 31.45 -14.94 -29.69
CA ASP A 6 31.26 -16.06 -28.76
C ASP A 6 30.65 -15.49 -27.47
N ALA A 7 29.42 -15.88 -27.16
CA ALA A 7 28.67 -15.32 -26.03
C ALA A 7 27.91 -16.44 -25.33
N SER A 8 27.85 -16.36 -24.00
CA SER A 8 26.98 -17.24 -23.21
C SER A 8 25.50 -16.91 -23.42
N ASP A 9 24.62 -17.86 -23.12
CA ASP A 9 23.16 -17.62 -23.17
C ASP A 9 22.75 -16.41 -22.30
N GLU A 10 23.47 -16.19 -21.20
CA GLU A 10 23.26 -15.01 -20.31
C GLU A 10 23.63 -13.70 -21.02
N ASP A 11 24.75 -13.69 -21.77
CA ASP A 11 25.18 -12.51 -22.53
C ASP A 11 24.24 -12.23 -23.71
N VAL A 12 23.78 -13.27 -24.39
CA VAL A 12 22.80 -13.16 -25.48
C VAL A 12 21.50 -12.54 -24.95
N ALA A 13 20.98 -13.01 -23.82
CA ALA A 13 19.77 -12.45 -23.20
C ALA A 13 19.93 -10.97 -22.83
N LEU A 14 21.10 -10.59 -22.28
CA LEU A 14 21.41 -9.20 -21.95
C LEU A 14 21.53 -8.32 -23.19
N LEU A 15 22.21 -8.80 -24.25
CA LEU A 15 22.37 -8.06 -25.49
C LEU A 15 21.03 -7.86 -26.19
N THR A 16 20.20 -8.88 -26.24
CA THR A 16 18.84 -8.81 -26.81
C THR A 16 17.99 -7.80 -26.05
N LEU A 17 18.02 -7.82 -24.71
CA LEU A 17 17.29 -6.85 -23.91
C LEU A 17 17.85 -5.43 -24.10
N ALA A 18 19.17 -5.26 -24.13
CA ALA A 18 19.81 -3.96 -24.35
C ALA A 18 19.49 -3.37 -25.73
N GLU A 19 19.35 -4.22 -26.75
CA GLU A 19 18.89 -3.80 -28.09
C GLU A 19 17.44 -3.35 -28.04
N ASN A 20 16.57 -4.16 -27.44
CA ASN A 20 15.15 -3.84 -27.31
C ASN A 20 14.92 -2.55 -26.52
N LEU A 21 15.70 -2.29 -25.47
CA LEU A 21 15.60 -1.05 -24.69
C LEU A 21 15.92 0.23 -25.48
N LYS A 22 16.57 0.12 -26.62
CA LYS A 22 16.83 1.26 -27.54
C LYS A 22 15.65 1.55 -28.45
N ARG A 23 14.64 0.71 -28.46
CA ARG A 23 13.42 0.95 -29.24
C ARG A 23 12.60 2.03 -28.56
N GLU A 24 12.16 3.02 -29.32
CA GLU A 24 11.37 4.15 -28.82
C GLU A 24 9.90 3.78 -28.52
N ASP A 25 9.46 2.62 -29.03
CA ASP A 25 8.07 2.17 -28.96
C ASP A 25 7.76 1.26 -27.76
N LEU A 26 8.76 0.89 -26.95
CA LEU A 26 8.53 0.06 -25.77
C LEU A 26 7.91 0.84 -24.62
N THR A 27 6.84 0.27 -24.08
CA THR A 27 6.21 0.77 -22.86
C THR A 27 7.03 0.42 -21.60
N ASP A 28 6.79 1.15 -20.53
CA ASP A 28 7.44 0.87 -19.24
C ASP A 28 7.14 -0.54 -18.70
N TYR A 29 5.94 -1.07 -18.99
CA TYR A 29 5.57 -2.43 -18.61
C TYR A 29 6.31 -3.49 -19.43
N GLU A 30 6.46 -3.31 -20.75
CA GLU A 30 7.21 -4.22 -21.60
C GLU A 30 8.70 -4.27 -21.22
N ILE A 31 9.28 -3.13 -20.83
CA ILE A 31 10.63 -3.08 -20.28
C ILE A 31 10.74 -3.90 -18.99
N TYR A 32 9.74 -3.78 -18.09
CA TYR A 32 9.68 -4.63 -16.89
C TYR A 32 9.60 -6.11 -17.22
N VAL A 33 8.77 -6.52 -18.18
CA VAL A 33 8.64 -7.90 -18.61
C VAL A 33 10.00 -8.42 -19.12
N GLY A 34 10.70 -7.64 -19.94
CA GLY A 34 12.04 -7.95 -20.40
C GLY A 34 13.05 -8.13 -19.25
N LEU A 35 13.02 -7.24 -18.26
CA LEU A 35 13.86 -7.35 -17.05
C LEU A 35 13.49 -8.58 -16.21
N SER A 36 12.21 -8.90 -16.10
CA SER A 36 11.71 -10.04 -15.31
C SER A 36 12.01 -11.40 -15.97
N SER A 37 12.17 -11.44 -17.28
CA SER A 37 12.51 -12.66 -18.03
C SER A 37 13.98 -13.09 -17.84
N LEU A 38 14.85 -12.20 -17.36
CA LEU A 38 16.25 -12.55 -17.08
C LEU A 38 16.34 -13.59 -15.96
N ASN A 39 17.37 -14.41 -16.01
CA ASN A 39 17.60 -15.43 -14.99
C ASN A 39 17.92 -14.79 -13.62
N GLU A 40 17.66 -15.56 -12.55
CA GLU A 40 17.83 -15.09 -11.16
C GLU A 40 19.27 -14.68 -10.83
N LYS A 41 20.25 -15.28 -11.50
CA LYS A 41 21.67 -14.98 -11.29
C LYS A 41 22.02 -13.56 -11.77
N LEU A 42 21.47 -13.14 -12.90
CA LEU A 42 21.60 -11.76 -13.42
C LEU A 42 20.86 -10.74 -12.56
N LYS A 43 19.69 -11.10 -12.05
CA LYS A 43 18.86 -10.23 -11.18
C LYS A 43 19.48 -9.97 -9.81
N LYS A 44 20.34 -10.86 -9.29
CA LYS A 44 20.96 -10.70 -7.95
C LYS A 44 21.74 -9.40 -7.81
N ASN A 45 22.43 -8.94 -8.86
CA ASN A 45 23.19 -7.70 -8.83
C ASN A 45 22.56 -6.62 -9.70
N LYS A 46 21.51 -5.99 -9.19
CA LYS A 46 20.75 -4.93 -9.88
C LYS A 46 21.61 -3.77 -10.36
N GLN A 47 22.68 -3.42 -9.64
CA GLN A 47 23.58 -2.35 -10.06
C GLN A 47 24.42 -2.74 -11.29
N LYS A 48 24.96 -3.97 -11.29
CA LYS A 48 25.71 -4.50 -12.44
C LYS A 48 24.78 -4.64 -13.65
N LEU A 49 23.58 -5.14 -13.43
CA LEU A 49 22.56 -5.31 -14.48
C LEU A 49 22.17 -3.95 -15.09
N ALA A 50 21.88 -2.94 -14.29
CA ALA A 50 21.58 -1.60 -14.78
C ALA A 50 22.71 -1.04 -15.66
N LYS A 51 23.96 -1.19 -15.20
CA LYS A 51 25.13 -0.75 -15.96
C LYS A 51 25.27 -1.51 -17.30
N SER A 52 25.05 -2.82 -17.29
CA SER A 52 25.12 -3.65 -18.53
C SER A 52 24.05 -3.26 -19.54
N LEU A 53 22.87 -2.81 -19.08
CA LEU A 53 21.77 -2.38 -19.93
C LEU A 53 21.84 -0.88 -20.30
N GLY A 54 22.86 -0.15 -19.85
CA GLY A 54 23.05 1.28 -20.13
C GLY A 54 21.99 2.16 -19.45
N MET A 55 21.34 1.69 -18.39
CA MET A 55 20.36 2.46 -17.62
C MET A 55 20.90 2.83 -16.24
N ASN A 56 20.36 3.88 -15.64
CA ASN A 56 20.70 4.20 -14.26
C ASN A 56 19.97 3.28 -13.27
N ARG A 57 20.53 3.16 -12.06
CA ARG A 57 19.99 2.29 -11.02
C ARG A 57 18.57 2.70 -10.59
N GLU A 58 18.31 4.00 -10.52
CA GLU A 58 17.02 4.52 -10.08
C GLU A 58 15.90 4.14 -11.04
N ASP A 59 16.12 4.29 -12.36
CA ASP A 59 15.17 3.90 -13.38
C ASP A 59 14.89 2.40 -13.37
N MET A 60 15.92 1.58 -13.19
CA MET A 60 15.73 0.13 -13.02
C MET A 60 14.80 -0.19 -11.85
N TYR A 61 14.95 0.47 -10.69
CA TYR A 61 14.06 0.24 -9.54
C TYR A 61 12.63 0.71 -9.81
N LYS A 62 12.43 1.74 -10.65
CA LYS A 62 11.10 2.17 -11.08
C LYS A 62 10.43 1.10 -11.96
N TYR A 63 11.15 0.50 -12.90
CA TYR A 63 10.63 -0.63 -13.70
C TYR A 63 10.30 -1.84 -12.82
N LEU A 64 11.18 -2.20 -11.89
CA LEU A 64 10.94 -3.31 -10.97
C LEU A 64 9.80 -3.05 -9.96
N SER A 65 9.20 -1.86 -9.97
CA SER A 65 8.01 -1.60 -9.13
C SER A 65 6.79 -2.38 -9.58
N PHE A 66 6.70 -2.76 -10.86
CA PHE A 66 5.62 -3.60 -11.38
C PHE A 66 5.55 -4.98 -10.72
N GLU A 67 6.69 -5.54 -10.26
CA GLU A 67 6.76 -6.81 -9.54
C GLU A 67 5.87 -6.86 -8.29
N LYS A 68 5.59 -5.72 -7.70
CA LYS A 68 4.83 -5.59 -6.45
C LYS A 68 3.36 -5.24 -6.65
N LEU A 69 2.92 -5.13 -7.90
CA LEU A 69 1.53 -4.86 -8.20
C LEU A 69 0.67 -6.11 -8.01
N PRO A 70 -0.60 -5.97 -7.62
CA PRO A 70 -1.56 -7.06 -7.61
C PRO A 70 -1.73 -7.69 -8.99
N GLN A 71 -2.01 -9.00 -9.02
CA GLN A 71 -2.15 -9.74 -10.26
C GLN A 71 -3.23 -9.18 -11.17
N GLU A 72 -4.32 -8.67 -10.60
CA GLU A 72 -5.42 -8.05 -11.36
C GLU A 72 -4.97 -6.86 -12.20
N LEU A 73 -4.02 -6.06 -11.70
CA LEU A 73 -3.43 -4.96 -12.48
C LEU A 73 -2.47 -5.49 -13.54
N ILE A 74 -1.73 -6.55 -13.24
CA ILE A 74 -0.80 -7.19 -14.19
C ILE A 74 -1.58 -7.77 -15.38
N ASP A 75 -2.70 -8.46 -15.11
CA ASP A 75 -3.54 -9.05 -16.16
C ASP A 75 -4.06 -8.00 -17.16
N ASP A 76 -4.46 -6.82 -16.65
CA ASP A 76 -4.88 -5.70 -17.50
C ASP A 76 -3.69 -5.08 -18.26
N LEU A 77 -2.51 -4.98 -17.63
CA LEU A 77 -1.29 -4.46 -18.25
C LEU A 77 -0.76 -5.37 -19.36
N GLU A 78 -0.96 -6.69 -19.25
CA GLU A 78 -0.65 -7.63 -20.33
C GLU A 78 -1.48 -7.37 -21.58
N GLN A 79 -2.72 -6.92 -21.42
CA GLN A 79 -3.61 -6.57 -22.53
C GLN A 79 -3.37 -5.14 -23.04
N GLN A 80 -3.03 -4.22 -22.13
CA GLN A 80 -2.83 -2.80 -22.43
C GLN A 80 -1.60 -2.25 -21.68
N PRO A 81 -0.39 -2.46 -22.20
CA PRO A 81 0.85 -2.08 -21.52
C PRO A 81 1.02 -0.59 -21.22
N THR A 82 0.26 0.26 -21.91
CA THR A 82 0.29 1.73 -21.76
C THR A 82 -0.52 2.27 -20.59
N LEU A 83 -1.30 1.42 -19.88
CA LEU A 83 -2.18 1.85 -18.79
C LEU A 83 -1.43 2.46 -17.61
N LEU A 84 -0.20 2.04 -17.36
CA LEU A 84 0.57 2.48 -16.21
C LEU A 84 2.03 2.72 -16.55
N ALA A 85 2.53 3.93 -16.30
CA ALA A 85 3.95 4.24 -16.40
C ALA A 85 4.70 3.83 -15.12
N ARG A 86 6.02 3.64 -15.21
CA ARG A 86 6.91 3.24 -14.11
C ARG A 86 6.84 4.16 -12.89
N THR A 87 6.60 5.45 -13.09
CA THR A 87 6.45 6.41 -11.99
C THR A 87 5.16 6.18 -11.20
N ALA A 88 4.05 5.89 -11.90
CA ALA A 88 2.78 5.57 -11.28
C ALA A 88 2.82 4.19 -10.61
N ALA A 89 3.48 3.19 -11.23
CA ALA A 89 3.74 1.89 -10.61
C ALA A 89 4.54 2.02 -9.30
N THR A 90 5.55 2.92 -9.27
CA THR A 90 6.31 3.21 -8.05
C THR A 90 5.43 3.82 -6.95
N ALA A 91 4.52 4.73 -7.30
CA ALA A 91 3.59 5.31 -6.35
C ALA A 91 2.59 4.27 -5.79
N VAL A 92 2.09 3.37 -6.65
CA VAL A 92 1.21 2.26 -6.23
C VAL A 92 1.95 1.29 -5.31
N LYS A 93 3.17 0.89 -5.67
CA LYS A 93 4.02 0.05 -4.81
C LYS A 93 4.23 0.69 -3.44
N LYS A 94 4.53 2.00 -3.39
CA LYS A 94 4.70 2.72 -2.14
C LYS A 94 3.40 2.70 -1.32
N PHE A 95 2.26 3.01 -1.92
CA PHE A 95 0.95 2.94 -1.27
C PHE A 95 0.71 1.56 -0.63
N LEU A 96 0.97 0.46 -1.35
CA LEU A 96 0.81 -0.89 -0.82
C LEU A 96 1.76 -1.18 0.34
N SER A 97 3.01 -0.73 0.26
CA SER A 97 4.00 -0.90 1.33
C SER A 97 3.67 -0.07 2.58
N ASP A 98 3.19 1.15 2.41
CA ASP A 98 2.79 2.03 3.53
C ASP A 98 1.57 1.47 4.30
N HIS A 99 0.82 0.52 3.70
CA HIS A 99 -0.39 -0.10 4.27
C HIS A 99 -0.31 -1.63 4.40
N GLU A 100 0.89 -2.19 4.61
CA GLU A 100 1.09 -3.65 4.75
C GLU A 100 0.25 -4.27 5.86
N GLU A 101 0.11 -3.58 7.00
CA GLU A 101 -0.70 -4.04 8.14
C GLU A 101 -2.20 -4.16 7.81
N ASN A 102 -2.67 -3.39 6.80
CA ASN A 102 -4.06 -3.35 6.34
C ASN A 102 -4.18 -3.77 4.86
N SER A 103 -3.35 -4.73 4.43
CA SER A 103 -3.11 -5.07 3.03
C SER A 103 -4.39 -5.41 2.24
N ASN A 104 -5.35 -6.11 2.83
CA ASN A 104 -6.61 -6.46 2.17
C ASN A 104 -7.47 -5.24 1.85
N HIS A 105 -7.56 -4.27 2.76
CA HIS A 105 -8.31 -3.04 2.53
C HIS A 105 -7.59 -2.12 1.56
N ALA A 106 -6.27 -2.04 1.65
CA ALA A 106 -5.45 -1.28 0.71
C ALA A 106 -5.55 -1.86 -0.71
N LYS A 107 -5.46 -3.18 -0.86
CA LYS A 107 -5.67 -3.85 -2.16
C LYS A 107 -7.05 -3.55 -2.72
N LYS A 108 -8.11 -3.66 -1.92
CA LYS A 108 -9.47 -3.35 -2.36
C LYS A 108 -9.61 -1.90 -2.80
N ALA A 109 -9.11 -0.94 -2.01
CA ALA A 109 -9.14 0.47 -2.36
C ALA A 109 -8.37 0.77 -3.66
N LEU A 110 -7.25 0.08 -3.89
CA LEU A 110 -6.50 0.18 -5.12
C LEU A 110 -7.29 -0.36 -6.32
N LEU A 111 -7.95 -1.51 -6.18
CA LEU A 111 -8.77 -2.10 -7.25
C LEU A 111 -9.98 -1.20 -7.59
N ASP A 112 -10.61 -0.58 -6.59
CA ASP A 112 -11.68 0.41 -6.81
C ASP A 112 -11.17 1.66 -7.56
N ALA A 113 -9.95 2.12 -7.23
CA ALA A 113 -9.30 3.22 -7.96
C ALA A 113 -8.90 2.81 -9.38
N TRP A 114 -8.39 1.58 -9.55
CA TRP A 114 -8.02 1.00 -10.84
C TRP A 114 -9.20 0.91 -11.79
N ALA A 115 -10.36 0.43 -11.32
CA ALA A 115 -11.59 0.39 -12.11
C ALA A 115 -11.98 1.77 -12.66
N LYS A 116 -11.70 2.85 -11.95
CA LYS A 116 -11.91 4.23 -12.44
C LYS A 116 -10.88 4.65 -13.47
N LEU A 117 -9.63 4.19 -13.34
CA LEU A 117 -8.61 4.44 -14.36
C LEU A 117 -8.98 3.76 -15.67
N LEU A 118 -9.43 2.50 -15.64
CA LEU A 118 -9.88 1.78 -16.83
C LEU A 118 -11.06 2.48 -17.53
N LYS A 119 -11.93 3.14 -16.77
CA LYS A 119 -13.03 3.98 -17.31
C LYS A 119 -12.56 5.37 -17.76
N LYS A 120 -11.26 5.68 -17.67
CA LYS A 120 -10.67 6.99 -17.96
C LYS A 120 -11.22 8.14 -17.11
N GLU A 121 -11.76 7.83 -15.92
CA GLU A 121 -12.25 8.82 -14.95
C GLU A 121 -11.11 9.46 -14.12
N VAL A 122 -9.95 8.82 -14.11
CA VAL A 122 -8.76 9.29 -13.39
C VAL A 122 -7.50 9.02 -14.19
N GLU A 123 -6.52 9.90 -14.09
CA GLU A 123 -5.20 9.73 -14.69
C GLU A 123 -4.35 8.79 -13.84
N GLN A 124 -3.44 8.03 -14.48
CA GLN A 124 -2.54 7.11 -13.81
C GLN A 124 -1.69 7.77 -12.71
N THR A 125 -1.30 9.03 -12.89
CA THR A 125 -0.52 9.81 -11.91
C THR A 125 -1.27 10.05 -10.60
N LYS A 126 -2.60 9.99 -10.63
CA LYS A 126 -3.48 10.20 -9.46
C LYS A 126 -3.98 8.90 -8.84
N LEU A 127 -3.62 7.75 -9.42
CA LEU A 127 -4.12 6.44 -9.01
C LEU A 127 -3.87 6.14 -7.52
N ALA A 128 -2.62 6.24 -7.07
CA ALA A 128 -2.25 5.99 -5.67
C ALA A 128 -2.93 6.95 -4.69
N LEU A 129 -3.04 8.24 -5.07
CA LEU A 129 -3.76 9.24 -4.27
C LEU A 129 -5.26 8.94 -4.17
N LEU A 130 -5.87 8.43 -5.24
CA LEU A 130 -7.27 8.04 -5.22
C LEU A 130 -7.48 6.80 -4.35
N ALA A 131 -6.61 5.80 -4.45
CA ALA A 131 -6.64 4.62 -3.59
C ALA A 131 -6.53 5.01 -2.10
N GLU A 132 -5.64 5.94 -1.76
CA GLU A 132 -5.49 6.50 -0.41
C GLU A 132 -6.79 7.17 0.09
N LYS A 133 -7.45 7.95 -0.76
CA LYS A 133 -8.74 8.60 -0.42
C LYS A 133 -9.85 7.57 -0.21
N ILE A 134 -9.92 6.54 -1.04
CA ILE A 134 -10.91 5.47 -0.91
C ILE A 134 -10.65 4.71 0.39
N LEU A 135 -9.41 4.34 0.69
CA LEU A 135 -9.05 3.64 1.91
C LEU A 135 -9.49 4.43 3.14
N LYS A 136 -9.12 5.71 3.24
CA LYS A 136 -9.54 6.60 4.35
C LYS A 136 -11.05 6.75 4.45
N SER A 137 -11.75 6.84 3.32
CA SER A 137 -13.21 6.94 3.32
C SER A 137 -13.91 5.65 3.75
N THR A 138 -13.25 4.50 3.54
CA THR A 138 -13.74 3.19 3.96
C THR A 138 -13.49 2.98 5.45
N GLU A 139 -12.35 3.43 5.95
CA GLU A 139 -12.04 3.43 7.38
C GLU A 139 -13.00 4.33 8.18
N THR A 140 -13.36 5.49 7.62
CA THR A 140 -14.38 6.38 8.21
C THR A 140 -15.81 5.85 8.04
N LYS A 141 -16.06 4.97 7.05
CA LYS A 141 -17.36 4.32 6.81
C LYS A 141 -17.48 2.92 7.40
N GLN A 142 -16.43 2.33 7.97
CA GLN A 142 -16.66 1.25 8.90
C GLN A 142 -17.63 1.82 9.93
N PRO A 143 -18.81 1.18 10.15
CA PRO A 143 -19.66 1.60 11.23
C PRO A 143 -18.72 1.66 12.42
N ILE A 144 -18.55 2.83 13.01
CA ILE A 144 -17.96 2.98 14.33
C ILE A 144 -18.63 1.83 15.08
N LYS A 145 -17.86 0.75 15.35
CA LYS A 145 -18.36 -0.31 16.24
C LYS A 145 -18.76 0.48 17.45
N THR A 146 -20.03 0.69 17.59
CA THR A 146 -20.67 1.69 18.41
C THR A 146 -19.88 1.79 19.70
N SER A 147 -19.15 2.90 19.87
CA SER A 147 -18.60 3.20 21.16
C SER A 147 -19.84 3.23 22.05
N ILE A 148 -20.02 2.19 22.83
CA ILE A 148 -21.16 2.09 23.73
C ILE A 148 -20.95 3.22 24.73
N VAL A 149 -21.74 4.27 24.59
CA VAL A 149 -21.68 5.43 25.50
C VAL A 149 -22.84 5.26 26.47
N HIS A 150 -22.53 4.86 27.70
CA HIS A 150 -23.48 4.88 28.80
C HIS A 150 -23.37 6.24 29.51
N LYS A 151 -24.50 6.95 29.62
CA LYS A 151 -24.57 8.15 30.45
C LYS A 151 -24.64 7.73 31.90
N ILE A 152 -23.89 8.43 32.76
CA ILE A 152 -23.97 8.29 34.20
C ILE A 152 -24.83 9.44 34.70
N GLU A 153 -25.98 9.11 35.28
CA GLU A 153 -26.90 10.10 35.84
C GLU A 153 -26.88 10.01 37.38
N TYR A 154 -26.84 11.17 38.00
CA TYR A 154 -26.91 11.32 39.45
C TYR A 154 -27.85 12.47 39.77
N ASP A 155 -28.83 12.27 40.65
CA ASP A 155 -29.84 13.25 41.03
C ASP A 155 -30.57 13.92 39.84
N GLY A 156 -30.92 13.07 38.82
CA GLY A 156 -31.64 13.50 37.61
C GLY A 156 -30.81 14.34 36.64
N LYS A 157 -29.48 14.45 36.83
CA LYS A 157 -28.55 15.19 35.98
C LYS A 157 -27.47 14.26 35.44
N VAL A 158 -27.01 14.53 34.20
CA VAL A 158 -25.90 13.78 33.61
C VAL A 158 -24.60 14.18 34.29
N ALA A 159 -24.07 13.28 35.11
CA ALA A 159 -22.83 13.46 35.88
C ALA A 159 -21.59 13.00 35.09
N GLY A 160 -21.77 12.20 34.01
CA GLY A 160 -20.65 11.71 33.24
C GLY A 160 -21.04 10.75 32.13
N ASN A 161 -20.02 10.09 31.57
CA ASN A 161 -20.21 9.04 30.59
C ASN A 161 -19.13 7.96 30.68
N ILE A 162 -19.47 6.75 30.29
CA ILE A 162 -18.57 5.62 30.08
C ILE A 162 -18.55 5.36 28.58
N LYS A 163 -17.40 5.50 27.96
CA LYS A 163 -17.19 5.19 26.55
C LYS A 163 -16.30 3.97 26.43
N PHE A 164 -16.82 2.92 25.80
CA PHE A 164 -16.05 1.73 25.46
C PHE A 164 -15.78 1.73 23.96
N ASP A 165 -14.51 1.70 23.58
CA ASP A 165 -14.06 1.71 22.20
C ASP A 165 -12.99 0.64 22.00
N HIS A 166 -13.27 -0.35 21.16
CA HIS A 166 -12.43 -1.53 20.91
C HIS A 166 -12.00 -2.23 22.21
N ASN A 167 -10.83 -1.93 22.72
CA ASN A 167 -10.25 -2.47 23.96
C ASN A 167 -10.00 -1.40 25.03
N THR A 168 -10.54 -0.19 24.84
CA THR A 168 -10.30 0.92 25.75
C THR A 168 -11.61 1.35 26.40
N LEU A 169 -11.62 1.34 27.73
CA LEU A 169 -12.69 1.93 28.54
C LEU A 169 -12.28 3.34 28.99
N LYS A 170 -13.06 4.34 28.62
CA LYS A 170 -12.87 5.71 29.07
C LYS A 170 -14.05 6.13 29.92
N VAL A 171 -13.80 6.44 31.18
CA VAL A 171 -14.79 7.00 32.12
C VAL A 171 -14.51 8.49 32.30
N SER A 172 -15.54 9.29 32.09
CA SER A 172 -15.48 10.74 32.31
C SER A 172 -16.58 11.14 33.28
N LEU A 173 -16.21 11.69 34.42
CA LEU A 173 -17.12 12.18 35.48
C LEU A 173 -16.90 13.68 35.69
N LYS A 174 -17.99 14.41 35.90
CA LYS A 174 -17.96 15.78 36.38
C LYS A 174 -18.24 15.73 37.87
N MET A 175 -17.24 16.03 38.67
CA MET A 175 -17.31 16.02 40.11
C MET A 175 -16.85 17.40 40.60
N SER A 176 -17.55 17.95 41.61
CA SER A 176 -17.15 19.21 42.25
C SER A 176 -16.02 19.00 43.25
N GLU A 177 -15.95 17.81 43.83
CA GLU A 177 -14.93 17.42 44.80
C GLU A 177 -14.57 15.95 44.50
N PHE A 178 -13.28 15.64 44.36
CA PHE A 178 -12.75 14.32 44.16
C PHE A 178 -11.51 14.19 45.05
N ASP A 179 -11.60 13.32 46.04
CA ASP A 179 -10.52 13.10 46.98
C ASP A 179 -9.73 11.80 46.65
N ASP A 180 -8.60 11.62 47.33
CA ASP A 180 -7.74 10.46 47.15
C ASP A 180 -8.42 9.13 47.55
N GLN A 181 -9.39 9.16 48.44
CA GLN A 181 -10.15 7.99 48.87
C GLN A 181 -11.08 7.51 47.72
N ASN A 182 -11.77 8.43 47.07
CA ASN A 182 -12.59 8.15 45.86
C ASN A 182 -11.77 7.57 44.73
N LEU A 183 -10.52 8.05 44.56
CA LEU A 183 -9.61 7.55 43.55
C LEU A 183 -9.21 6.09 43.83
N GLN A 184 -8.87 5.78 45.11
CA GLN A 184 -8.49 4.43 45.51
C GLN A 184 -9.64 3.42 45.36
N GLU A 185 -10.87 3.80 45.71
CA GLU A 185 -12.05 2.98 45.52
C GLU A 185 -12.32 2.68 44.05
N LEU A 186 -12.25 3.73 43.17
CA LEU A 186 -12.40 3.56 41.74
C LEU A 186 -11.32 2.64 41.15
N GLU A 187 -10.06 2.83 41.56
CA GLU A 187 -8.94 1.98 41.13
C GLU A 187 -9.14 0.53 41.54
N SER A 188 -9.61 0.29 42.80
CA SER A 188 -9.92 -1.05 43.30
C SER A 188 -11.04 -1.73 42.49
N LEU A 189 -12.11 -1.00 42.13
CA LEU A 189 -13.18 -1.49 41.30
C LEU A 189 -12.69 -1.85 39.90
N LEU A 190 -11.90 -0.98 39.26
CA LEU A 190 -11.33 -1.23 37.95
C LEU A 190 -10.38 -2.43 37.94
N LYS A 191 -9.52 -2.59 38.96
CA LYS A 191 -8.66 -3.75 39.11
C LYS A 191 -9.44 -5.05 39.21
N LYS A 192 -10.56 -5.09 39.93
CA LYS A 192 -11.43 -6.28 40.03
C LYS A 192 -12.07 -6.66 38.66
N MET A 193 -12.26 -5.71 37.78
CA MET A 193 -12.81 -5.97 36.43
C MET A 193 -11.76 -6.52 35.45
N LEU A 194 -10.46 -6.27 35.69
CA LEU A 194 -9.35 -6.74 34.87
C LEU A 194 -8.89 -8.16 35.21
N ILE A 195 -9.25 -8.66 36.41
CA ILE A 195 -8.93 -10.02 36.88
C ILE A 195 -10.11 -10.93 36.49
N LYS A 196 -10.05 -11.45 35.25
CA LYS A 196 -10.87 -12.61 34.84
C LYS A 196 -9.98 -13.66 34.26
#